data_939002332185c0c65c58568449d1632a
#
_entry.id   939002332185c0c65c58568449d1632a
#
_cell.length_a   1.000
_cell.length_b   1.000
_cell.length_c   1.000
_cell.angle_alpha   90.00
_cell.angle_beta   90.00
_cell.angle_gamma   90.00
#
_symmetry.space_group_name_H-M   'P 1'
#
loop_
_entity.id
_entity.type
_entity.pdbx_description
1 polymer ?
#
loop_
_entity_poly.entity_id
_entity_poly.type
_entity_poly.pdbx_seq_one_letter_code
_entity_poly.pdbx_strand_id
1 'polypeptide(L)'
;MRSDDTPGERPNPWRTPKAQSAPAADAPTAAARTPELRLYGLNAVRAVFARRPEAIRKLYLLEARIPQLQPLLKWCVAHRIGYRVVEDADLQKLAASTHHEGVVADVLREEPQSLTAWLRAVPAGPQCALWLDGVGNPHNLGAILRSAAHFGAAAVLLPKHSTMALSGAAARVAEGGAEQLPFVRLGREDNAIAQLHGAGFRLAATIVRGGEDVFATTLPQRLVYVIGAEGEGMDPKLAALC
;
A
#
# COMPACT_ATOMS: atom_id res chain seq x y z
N MET A 1 -7.47 -85.71 18.53
CA MET A 1 -8.39 -84.98 17.67
C MET A 1 -9.15 -83.99 18.57
N ARG A 2 -8.71 -82.75 18.64
CA ARG A 2 -9.36 -81.66 19.41
C ARG A 2 -9.84 -80.63 18.42
N SER A 3 -11.11 -80.41 18.42
CA SER A 3 -11.83 -79.39 17.62
C SER A 3 -11.72 -78.06 18.38
N ASP A 4 -11.13 -77.06 17.70
CA ASP A 4 -11.14 -75.67 18.17
C ASP A 4 -12.46 -75.03 17.68
N ASP A 5 -13.33 -74.73 18.68
CA ASP A 5 -14.50 -73.90 18.52
C ASP A 5 -14.10 -72.47 18.90
N THR A 6 -13.99 -71.61 17.87
CA THR A 6 -13.84 -70.18 18.09
C THR A 6 -15.24 -69.52 18.13
N PRO A 7 -15.61 -68.79 19.22
CA PRO A 7 -16.95 -68.13 19.28
C PRO A 7 -17.02 -66.94 18.33
N GLY A 8 -17.99 -66.96 17.43
CA GLY A 8 -18.30 -65.87 16.52
C GLY A 8 -18.65 -64.57 17.27
N GLU A 9 -17.96 -63.51 16.89
CA GLU A 9 -18.16 -62.12 17.35
C GLU A 9 -19.52 -61.62 16.90
N ARG A 10 -20.39 -61.27 17.87
CA ARG A 10 -21.73 -60.71 17.57
C ARG A 10 -21.57 -59.27 17.05
N PRO A 11 -22.26 -58.87 15.98
CA PRO A 11 -22.18 -57.52 15.45
C PRO A 11 -22.70 -56.50 16.47
N ASN A 12 -21.89 -55.44 16.73
CA ASN A 12 -22.21 -54.35 17.63
C ASN A 12 -23.36 -53.49 17.04
N PRO A 13 -24.55 -53.43 17.64
CA PRO A 13 -25.69 -52.71 17.09
C PRO A 13 -25.53 -51.18 17.13
N TRP A 14 -24.45 -50.64 17.72
CA TRP A 14 -24.17 -49.20 17.82
C TRP A 14 -23.14 -48.71 16.84
N ARG A 15 -22.70 -49.53 15.86
CA ARG A 15 -21.87 -49.04 14.76
C ARG A 15 -22.75 -48.38 13.70
N THR A 16 -22.85 -47.06 13.77
CA THR A 16 -23.37 -46.24 12.67
C THR A 16 -22.47 -46.41 11.43
N PRO A 17 -23.05 -46.67 10.24
CA PRO A 17 -22.26 -46.71 8.99
C PRO A 17 -21.66 -45.33 8.78
N LYS A 18 -20.34 -45.29 8.48
CA LYS A 18 -19.67 -44.08 8.02
C LYS A 18 -20.36 -43.61 6.74
N ALA A 19 -21.11 -42.52 6.81
CA ALA A 19 -21.67 -41.87 5.64
C ALA A 19 -20.54 -41.53 4.69
N GLN A 20 -20.58 -42.05 3.48
CA GLN A 20 -19.73 -41.64 2.37
C GLN A 20 -20.04 -40.14 2.13
N SER A 21 -19.08 -39.27 2.40
CA SER A 21 -19.17 -37.86 2.07
C SER A 21 -19.33 -37.72 0.55
N ALA A 22 -20.48 -37.23 0.12
CA ALA A 22 -20.67 -36.73 -1.23
C ALA A 22 -19.60 -35.65 -1.53
N PRO A 23 -19.12 -35.52 -2.78
CA PRO A 23 -18.19 -34.45 -3.13
C PRO A 23 -18.86 -33.10 -2.78
N ALA A 24 -18.16 -32.30 -1.99
CA ALA A 24 -18.59 -30.97 -1.63
C ALA A 24 -18.78 -30.18 -2.93
N ALA A 25 -20.02 -29.73 -3.17
CA ALA A 25 -20.29 -28.75 -4.21
C ALA A 25 -19.40 -27.53 -3.93
N ASP A 26 -18.74 -27.02 -4.96
CA ASP A 26 -17.90 -25.84 -4.92
C ASP A 26 -18.63 -24.71 -4.20
N ALA A 27 -18.20 -24.42 -2.97
CA ALA A 27 -18.59 -23.20 -2.31
C ALA A 27 -18.08 -22.02 -3.16
N PRO A 28 -18.90 -20.98 -3.40
CA PRO A 28 -18.43 -19.85 -4.18
C PRO A 28 -17.18 -19.29 -3.49
N THR A 29 -16.08 -19.27 -4.24
CA THR A 29 -14.80 -18.68 -3.82
C THR A 29 -15.10 -17.29 -3.28
N ALA A 30 -14.91 -17.09 -1.98
CA ALA A 30 -15.07 -15.79 -1.35
C ALA A 30 -14.18 -14.82 -2.13
N ALA A 31 -14.79 -13.85 -2.82
CA ALA A 31 -14.08 -12.81 -3.53
C ALA A 31 -13.02 -12.25 -2.58
N ALA A 32 -11.75 -12.28 -3.00
CA ALA A 32 -10.62 -11.86 -2.18
C ALA A 32 -10.93 -10.44 -1.68
N ARG A 33 -11.14 -10.29 -0.36
CA ARG A 33 -11.44 -8.99 0.23
C ARG A 33 -10.22 -8.10 0.01
N THR A 34 -10.41 -6.96 -0.63
CA THR A 34 -9.36 -5.94 -0.74
C THR A 34 -8.82 -5.65 0.67
N PRO A 35 -7.49 -5.79 0.88
CA PRO A 35 -6.93 -5.63 2.21
C PRO A 35 -7.19 -4.21 2.73
N GLU A 36 -7.58 -4.11 3.99
CA GLU A 36 -7.79 -2.83 4.66
C GLU A 36 -6.45 -2.28 5.16
N LEU A 37 -6.34 -0.96 5.19
CA LEU A 37 -5.24 -0.20 5.75
C LEU A 37 -5.78 0.70 6.85
N ARG A 38 -5.17 0.63 8.03
CA ARG A 38 -5.46 1.56 9.11
C ARG A 38 -4.60 2.79 8.98
N LEU A 39 -5.23 3.92 8.66
CA LEU A 39 -4.61 5.23 8.58
C LEU A 39 -4.88 6.04 9.84
N TYR A 40 -3.96 6.92 10.18
CA TYR A 40 -4.13 7.89 11.24
C TYR A 40 -3.43 9.21 10.91
N GLY A 41 -3.84 10.28 11.60
CA GLY A 41 -3.41 11.64 11.34
C GLY A 41 -4.44 12.42 10.52
N LEU A 42 -4.65 13.68 10.92
CA LEU A 42 -5.74 14.50 10.41
C LEU A 42 -5.66 14.73 8.90
N ASN A 43 -4.46 15.08 8.41
CA ASN A 43 -4.26 15.38 7.00
C ASN A 43 -4.30 14.11 6.13
N ALA A 44 -3.80 12.96 6.63
CA ALA A 44 -3.92 11.69 5.92
C ALA A 44 -5.40 11.29 5.72
N VAL A 45 -6.22 11.35 6.77
CA VAL A 45 -7.65 11.01 6.71
C VAL A 45 -8.42 11.99 5.82
N ARG A 46 -8.12 13.29 5.89
CA ARG A 46 -8.72 14.30 5.00
C ARG A 46 -8.38 14.08 3.53
N ALA A 47 -7.14 13.69 3.24
CA ALA A 47 -6.70 13.42 1.87
C ALA A 47 -7.44 12.22 1.27
N VAL A 48 -7.62 11.13 2.03
CA VAL A 48 -8.45 10.00 1.60
C VAL A 48 -9.88 10.45 1.34
N PHE A 49 -10.46 11.22 2.26
CA PHE A 49 -11.84 11.71 2.09
C PHE A 49 -11.99 12.59 0.84
N ALA A 50 -11.01 13.44 0.54
CA ALA A 50 -11.06 14.31 -0.63
C ALA A 50 -10.90 13.55 -1.95
N ARG A 51 -10.09 12.48 -1.99
CA ARG A 51 -9.77 11.77 -3.24
C ARG A 51 -10.63 10.54 -3.49
N ARG A 52 -10.86 9.72 -2.47
CA ARG A 52 -11.57 8.43 -2.58
C ARG A 52 -12.39 8.12 -1.33
N PRO A 53 -13.42 8.94 -1.04
CA PRO A 53 -14.23 8.77 0.17
C PRO A 53 -14.85 7.36 0.27
N GLU A 54 -15.18 6.74 -0.86
CA GLU A 54 -15.73 5.38 -0.94
C GLU A 54 -14.78 4.30 -0.41
N ALA A 55 -13.48 4.58 -0.28
CA ALA A 55 -12.53 3.67 0.33
C ALA A 55 -12.65 3.62 1.86
N ILE A 56 -13.27 4.61 2.51
CA ILE A 56 -13.42 4.67 3.96
C ILE A 56 -14.42 3.61 4.42
N ARG A 57 -14.00 2.75 5.34
CA ARG A 57 -14.80 1.66 5.89
C ARG A 57 -15.28 1.94 7.30
N LYS A 58 -14.45 2.64 8.08
CA LYS A 58 -14.78 2.99 9.45
C LYS A 58 -13.94 4.15 9.93
N LEU A 59 -14.49 4.96 10.82
CA LEU A 59 -13.82 6.13 11.38
C LEU A 59 -13.88 6.10 12.90
N TYR A 60 -12.79 6.49 13.55
CA TYR A 60 -12.68 6.70 14.99
C TYR A 60 -12.07 8.07 15.25
N LEU A 61 -12.63 8.83 16.15
CA LEU A 61 -12.15 10.19 16.41
C LEU A 61 -12.38 10.63 17.84
N LEU A 62 -11.58 11.57 18.31
CA LEU A 62 -11.85 12.32 19.55
C LEU A 62 -12.98 13.32 19.35
N GLU A 63 -13.75 13.60 20.39
CA GLU A 63 -14.80 14.60 20.36
C GLU A 63 -14.29 15.96 19.86
N ALA A 64 -13.11 16.37 20.28
CA ALA A 64 -12.46 17.62 19.86
C ALA A 64 -12.23 17.72 18.33
N ARG A 65 -12.27 16.60 17.60
CA ARG A 65 -12.10 16.58 16.13
C ARG A 65 -13.42 16.68 15.35
N ILE A 66 -14.55 16.60 16.02
CA ILE A 66 -15.87 16.70 15.36
C ILE A 66 -16.00 17.97 14.51
N PRO A 67 -15.67 19.19 14.98
CA PRO A 67 -15.82 20.39 14.16
C PRO A 67 -14.98 20.36 12.88
N GLN A 68 -13.75 19.83 12.96
CA GLN A 68 -12.81 19.77 11.85
C GLN A 68 -13.15 18.69 10.81
N LEU A 69 -13.90 17.65 11.21
CA LEU A 69 -14.29 16.51 10.39
C LEU A 69 -15.78 16.47 10.07
N GLN A 70 -16.51 17.55 10.36
CA GLN A 70 -17.97 17.60 10.15
C GLN A 70 -18.41 17.21 8.72
N PRO A 71 -17.76 17.66 7.63
CA PRO A 71 -18.11 17.21 6.27
C PRO A 71 -17.96 15.68 6.10
N LEU A 72 -16.87 15.09 6.61
CA LEU A 72 -16.64 13.65 6.59
C LEU A 72 -17.69 12.90 7.42
N LEU A 73 -18.04 13.38 8.60
CA LEU A 73 -19.06 12.75 9.45
C LEU A 73 -20.44 12.77 8.78
N LYS A 74 -20.83 13.88 8.15
CA LYS A 74 -22.06 13.98 7.37
C LYS A 74 -22.07 12.98 6.21
N TRP A 75 -20.95 12.85 5.51
CA TRP A 75 -20.77 11.89 4.45
C TRP A 75 -20.90 10.45 4.96
N CYS A 76 -20.26 10.12 6.09
CA CYS A 76 -20.38 8.80 6.74
C CYS A 76 -21.85 8.45 7.03
N VAL A 77 -22.61 9.37 7.59
CA VAL A 77 -24.05 9.16 7.85
C VAL A 77 -24.82 8.90 6.56
N ALA A 78 -24.60 9.72 5.54
CA ALA A 78 -25.31 9.59 4.26
C ALA A 78 -25.01 8.26 3.54
N HIS A 79 -23.79 7.71 3.72
CA HIS A 79 -23.34 6.48 3.07
C HIS A 79 -23.36 5.25 4.00
N ARG A 80 -23.92 5.38 5.21
CA ARG A 80 -24.02 4.30 6.23
C ARG A 80 -22.65 3.74 6.63
N ILE A 81 -21.62 4.58 6.64
CA ILE A 81 -20.28 4.24 7.14
C ILE A 81 -20.26 4.46 8.65
N GLY A 82 -19.86 3.43 9.39
CA GLY A 82 -19.78 3.51 10.85
C GLY A 82 -18.67 4.46 11.31
N TYR A 83 -18.99 5.35 12.26
CA TYR A 83 -17.98 6.09 13.00
C TYR A 83 -18.21 6.01 14.50
N ARG A 84 -17.17 6.21 15.28
CA ARG A 84 -17.23 6.23 16.75
C ARG A 84 -16.42 7.39 17.31
N VAL A 85 -17.01 8.10 18.25
CA VAL A 85 -16.26 8.99 19.15
C VAL A 85 -15.69 8.10 20.26
N VAL A 86 -14.40 8.19 20.50
CA VAL A 86 -13.66 7.34 21.44
C VAL A 86 -12.67 8.19 22.24
N GLU A 87 -12.12 7.60 23.31
CA GLU A 87 -11.08 8.22 24.13
C GLU A 87 -9.69 8.09 23.49
N ASP A 88 -8.75 8.95 23.93
CA ASP A 88 -7.38 8.99 23.43
C ASP A 88 -6.66 7.65 23.55
N ALA A 89 -6.83 6.96 24.68
CA ALA A 89 -6.25 5.63 24.93
C ALA A 89 -6.72 4.57 23.92
N ASP A 90 -7.95 4.68 23.42
CA ASP A 90 -8.48 3.75 22.41
C ASP A 90 -7.89 4.06 21.04
N LEU A 91 -7.72 5.35 20.69
CA LEU A 91 -7.03 5.73 19.46
C LEU A 91 -5.57 5.29 19.44
N GLN A 92 -4.85 5.42 20.57
CA GLN A 92 -3.48 4.94 20.69
C GLN A 92 -3.39 3.44 20.42
N LYS A 93 -4.30 2.64 20.99
CA LYS A 93 -4.38 1.18 20.72
C LYS A 93 -4.69 0.89 19.24
N LEU A 94 -5.64 1.61 18.64
CA LEU A 94 -6.03 1.43 17.26
C LEU A 94 -4.90 1.79 16.29
N ALA A 95 -4.23 2.91 16.50
CA ALA A 95 -3.13 3.39 15.67
C ALA A 95 -1.80 2.67 15.94
N ALA A 96 -1.69 1.97 17.10
CA ALA A 96 -0.42 1.52 17.67
C ALA A 96 0.63 2.66 17.74
N SER A 97 0.17 3.89 18.02
CA SER A 97 0.97 5.11 18.02
C SER A 97 0.29 6.20 18.84
N THR A 98 1.08 7.06 19.47
CA THR A 98 0.60 8.29 20.12
C THR A 98 0.39 9.45 19.15
N HIS A 99 0.87 9.31 17.90
CA HIS A 99 0.83 10.38 16.89
C HIS A 99 -0.41 10.33 15.99
N HIS A 100 -1.55 9.86 16.51
CA HIS A 100 -2.79 9.70 15.74
C HIS A 100 -3.55 11.02 15.49
N GLU A 101 -3.13 12.11 16.12
CA GLU A 101 -3.75 13.45 15.94
C GLU A 101 -5.28 13.49 16.17
N GLY A 102 -5.78 12.55 16.97
CA GLY A 102 -7.20 12.47 17.34
C GLY A 102 -8.11 11.82 16.29
N VAL A 103 -7.56 11.15 15.28
CA VAL A 103 -8.36 10.46 14.28
C VAL A 103 -7.66 9.21 13.70
N VAL A 104 -8.43 8.15 13.50
CA VAL A 104 -8.03 6.88 12.86
C VAL A 104 -9.12 6.47 11.88
N ALA A 105 -8.76 5.99 10.72
CA ALA A 105 -9.67 5.45 9.72
C ALA A 105 -9.21 4.08 9.21
N ASP A 106 -10.14 3.14 9.10
CA ASP A 106 -9.95 1.91 8.33
C ASP A 106 -10.40 2.19 6.89
N VAL A 107 -9.49 2.01 5.94
CA VAL A 107 -9.70 2.31 4.53
C VAL A 107 -9.30 1.13 3.65
N LEU A 108 -9.91 0.98 2.49
CA LEU A 108 -9.43 0.04 1.48
C LEU A 108 -8.05 0.48 0.98
N ARG A 109 -7.14 -0.48 0.90
CA ARG A 109 -5.81 -0.23 0.32
C ARG A 109 -5.94 -0.03 -1.18
N GLU A 110 -5.26 0.99 -1.69
CA GLU A 110 -5.09 1.16 -3.13
C GLU A 110 -3.94 0.26 -3.61
N GLU A 111 -4.21 -0.56 -4.62
CA GLU A 111 -3.20 -1.44 -5.21
C GLU A 111 -2.33 -0.66 -6.20
N PRO A 112 -1.01 -0.90 -6.22
CA PRO A 112 -0.13 -0.28 -7.20
C PRO A 112 -0.54 -0.65 -8.62
N GLN A 113 -0.66 0.32 -9.50
CA GLN A 113 -0.90 0.07 -10.92
C GLN A 113 0.36 -0.50 -11.61
N SER A 114 0.19 -1.13 -12.78
CA SER A 114 1.32 -1.60 -13.57
C SER A 114 2.03 -0.43 -14.26
N LEU A 115 3.35 -0.59 -14.51
CA LEU A 115 4.13 0.39 -15.27
C LEU A 115 3.50 0.69 -16.64
N THR A 116 3.03 -0.34 -17.36
CA THR A 116 2.39 -0.16 -18.67
C THR A 116 1.10 0.66 -18.57
N ALA A 117 0.29 0.47 -17.53
CA ALA A 117 -0.93 1.23 -17.33
C ALA A 117 -0.60 2.71 -17.04
N TRP A 118 0.37 2.95 -16.17
CA TRP A 118 0.81 4.30 -15.83
C TRP A 118 1.39 5.04 -17.05
N LEU A 119 2.27 4.39 -17.84
CA LEU A 119 2.88 5.00 -19.02
C LEU A 119 1.86 5.39 -20.10
N ARG A 120 0.72 4.68 -20.18
CA ARG A 120 -0.38 5.06 -21.08
C ARG A 120 -1.16 6.27 -20.59
N ALA A 121 -1.21 6.49 -19.28
CA ALA A 121 -2.00 7.54 -18.63
C ALA A 121 -1.19 8.80 -18.34
N VAL A 122 0.15 8.69 -18.21
CA VAL A 122 1.00 9.82 -17.87
C VAL A 122 0.95 10.89 -18.96
N PRO A 123 0.72 12.17 -18.61
CA PRO A 123 0.61 13.25 -19.58
C PRO A 123 1.86 13.41 -20.44
N ALA A 124 1.70 13.95 -21.64
CA ALA A 124 2.81 14.41 -22.46
C ALA A 124 3.51 15.61 -21.83
N GLY A 125 4.79 15.84 -22.18
CA GLY A 125 5.60 16.93 -21.67
C GLY A 125 6.49 16.55 -20.48
N PRO A 126 6.99 17.53 -19.73
CA PRO A 126 7.90 17.32 -18.61
C PRO A 126 7.24 16.51 -17.50
N GLN A 127 7.92 15.48 -17.05
CA GLN A 127 7.45 14.59 -15.98
C GLN A 127 8.62 14.16 -15.11
N CYS A 128 8.40 14.10 -13.80
CA CYS A 128 9.35 13.56 -12.85
C CYS A 128 8.71 12.41 -12.08
N ALA A 129 9.37 11.27 -11.96
CA ALA A 129 8.96 10.17 -11.11
C ALA A 129 10.11 9.73 -10.19
N LEU A 130 9.77 9.01 -9.12
CA LEU A 130 10.74 8.50 -8.17
C LEU A 130 10.74 6.97 -8.21
N TRP A 131 11.90 6.35 -8.40
CA TRP A 131 12.09 4.91 -8.23
C TRP A 131 12.73 4.67 -6.86
N LEU A 132 12.05 3.97 -5.98
CA LEU A 132 12.53 3.68 -4.63
C LEU A 132 13.18 2.29 -4.58
N ASP A 133 14.50 2.26 -4.60
CA ASP A 133 15.30 1.04 -4.57
C ASP A 133 15.77 0.72 -3.15
N GLY A 134 15.02 -0.15 -2.44
CA GLY A 134 15.38 -0.59 -1.09
C GLY A 134 14.99 0.36 0.05
N VAL A 135 14.24 1.43 -0.20
CA VAL A 135 13.71 2.29 0.89
C VAL A 135 12.75 1.46 1.74
N GLY A 136 13.10 1.17 3.00
CA GLY A 136 12.32 0.29 3.87
C GLY A 136 11.68 0.98 5.08
N ASN A 137 12.19 2.15 5.49
CA ASN A 137 11.69 2.86 6.66
C ASN A 137 10.39 3.62 6.35
N PRO A 138 9.27 3.39 7.07
CA PRO A 138 8.00 4.08 6.85
C PRO A 138 8.08 5.61 7.00
N HIS A 139 8.94 6.12 7.90
CA HIS A 139 9.13 7.57 8.05
C HIS A 139 9.81 8.17 6.83
N ASN A 140 10.85 7.51 6.30
CA ASN A 140 11.52 7.96 5.08
C ASN A 140 10.57 7.89 3.88
N LEU A 141 9.79 6.82 3.75
CA LEU A 141 8.76 6.73 2.73
C LEU A 141 7.76 7.90 2.85
N GLY A 142 7.24 8.16 4.05
CA GLY A 142 6.31 9.27 4.29
C GLY A 142 6.90 10.64 3.92
N ALA A 143 8.15 10.90 4.30
CA ALA A 143 8.85 12.15 3.97
C ALA A 143 9.06 12.31 2.46
N ILE A 144 9.46 11.23 1.77
CA ILE A 144 9.61 11.20 0.31
C ILE A 144 8.27 11.50 -0.35
N LEU A 145 7.18 10.81 0.05
CA LEU A 145 5.86 11.02 -0.51
C LEU A 145 5.36 12.46 -0.33
N ARG A 146 5.59 13.05 0.86
CA ARG A 146 5.24 14.44 1.14
C ARG A 146 5.96 15.41 0.19
N SER A 147 7.28 15.27 0.06
CA SER A 147 8.10 16.11 -0.81
C SER A 147 7.75 15.89 -2.28
N ALA A 148 7.64 14.64 -2.72
CA ALA A 148 7.30 14.28 -4.08
C ALA A 148 5.94 14.86 -4.52
N ALA A 149 4.92 14.76 -3.67
CA ALA A 149 3.61 15.35 -3.93
C ALA A 149 3.69 16.88 -4.01
N HIS A 150 4.44 17.52 -3.11
CA HIS A 150 4.61 18.97 -3.09
C HIS A 150 5.28 19.49 -4.37
N PHE A 151 6.28 18.75 -4.87
CA PHE A 151 6.98 19.12 -6.10
C PHE A 151 6.34 18.56 -7.39
N GLY A 152 5.16 17.96 -7.30
CA GLY A 152 4.40 17.52 -8.47
C GLY A 152 4.99 16.30 -9.18
N ALA A 153 5.62 15.38 -8.43
CA ALA A 153 6.06 14.12 -9.01
C ALA A 153 4.87 13.33 -9.59
N ALA A 154 5.08 12.68 -10.72
CA ALA A 154 4.04 11.98 -11.45
C ALA A 154 3.70 10.60 -10.88
N ALA A 155 4.66 9.96 -10.21
CA ALA A 155 4.48 8.64 -9.60
C ALA A 155 5.62 8.25 -8.66
N VAL A 156 5.36 7.22 -7.84
CA VAL A 156 6.39 6.46 -7.12
C VAL A 156 6.46 5.06 -7.71
N LEU A 157 7.62 4.69 -8.24
CA LEU A 157 7.90 3.41 -8.89
C LEU A 157 8.52 2.46 -7.87
N LEU A 158 7.94 1.27 -7.73
CA LEU A 158 8.38 0.24 -6.79
C LEU A 158 8.89 -0.99 -7.53
N PRO A 159 10.08 -1.53 -7.20
CA PRO A 159 10.58 -2.77 -7.76
C PRO A 159 9.56 -3.90 -7.66
N LYS A 160 9.62 -4.88 -8.58
CA LYS A 160 8.69 -6.02 -8.63
C LYS A 160 8.56 -6.74 -7.28
N HIS A 161 9.67 -6.95 -6.62
CA HIS A 161 9.75 -7.70 -5.36
C HIS A 161 9.76 -6.81 -4.11
N SER A 162 9.56 -5.51 -4.28
CA SER A 162 9.46 -4.60 -3.13
C SER A 162 8.28 -4.99 -2.24
N THR A 163 8.56 -5.22 -0.96
CA THR A 163 7.55 -5.42 0.08
C THR A 163 7.01 -4.10 0.61
N MET A 164 7.53 -2.98 0.10
CA MET A 164 7.11 -1.64 0.51
C MET A 164 5.63 -1.45 0.23
N ALA A 165 4.91 -1.05 1.26
CA ALA A 165 3.51 -0.70 1.18
C ALA A 165 3.24 0.52 2.08
N LEU A 166 2.27 1.33 1.69
CA LEU A 166 1.83 2.42 2.54
C LEU A 166 1.33 1.86 3.88
N SER A 167 1.88 2.38 4.97
CA SER A 167 1.45 2.11 6.34
C SER A 167 0.78 3.35 6.94
N GLY A 168 0.09 3.19 8.07
CA GLY A 168 -0.48 4.32 8.80
C GLY A 168 0.58 5.35 9.21
N ALA A 169 1.76 4.89 9.63
CA ALA A 169 2.88 5.76 9.98
C ALA A 169 3.39 6.55 8.76
N ALA A 170 3.60 5.89 7.62
CA ALA A 170 4.03 6.55 6.39
C ALA A 170 2.98 7.56 5.89
N ALA A 171 1.70 7.20 5.92
CA ALA A 171 0.61 8.08 5.51
C ALA A 171 0.51 9.34 6.39
N ARG A 172 0.68 9.18 7.71
CA ARG A 172 0.70 10.31 8.63
C ARG A 172 1.86 11.26 8.33
N VAL A 173 3.08 10.74 8.16
CA VAL A 173 4.27 11.56 7.84
C VAL A 173 4.13 12.23 6.48
N ALA A 174 3.48 11.56 5.53
CA ALA A 174 3.22 12.12 4.19
C ALA A 174 2.22 13.29 4.19
N GLU A 175 1.50 13.55 5.28
CA GLU A 175 0.59 14.71 5.43
C GLU A 175 -0.42 14.84 4.28
N GLY A 176 -0.92 13.71 3.78
CA GLY A 176 -1.83 13.64 2.64
C GLY A 176 -1.15 13.48 1.28
N GLY A 177 0.15 13.65 1.17
CA GLY A 177 0.89 13.47 -0.09
C GLY A 177 0.81 12.05 -0.65
N ALA A 178 0.64 11.05 0.22
CA ALA A 178 0.48 9.65 -0.20
C ALA A 178 -0.76 9.41 -1.09
N GLU A 179 -1.79 10.21 -0.93
CA GLU A 179 -3.02 10.13 -1.73
C GLU A 179 -2.91 10.85 -3.07
N GLN A 180 -1.90 11.67 -3.28
CA GLN A 180 -1.70 12.44 -4.52
C GLN A 180 -0.82 11.71 -5.52
N LEU A 181 -0.07 10.70 -5.08
CA LEU A 181 0.93 10.01 -5.88
C LEU A 181 0.50 8.57 -6.15
N PRO A 182 0.33 8.18 -7.42
CA PRO A 182 0.12 6.78 -7.74
C PRO A 182 1.36 5.97 -7.43
N PHE A 183 1.17 4.82 -6.77
CA PHE A 183 2.19 3.78 -6.70
C PHE A 183 2.15 2.93 -7.97
N VAL A 184 3.31 2.70 -8.56
CA VAL A 184 3.48 1.93 -9.79
C VAL A 184 4.38 0.75 -9.52
N ARG A 185 3.89 -0.46 -9.78
CA ARG A 185 4.67 -1.68 -9.66
C ARG A 185 5.44 -1.93 -10.95
N LEU A 186 6.76 -1.95 -10.86
CA LEU A 186 7.65 -2.32 -11.96
C LEU A 186 7.54 -3.84 -12.22
N GLY A 187 7.71 -4.24 -13.47
CA GLY A 187 7.88 -5.63 -13.86
C GLY A 187 9.32 -6.10 -13.60
N ARG A 188 9.87 -6.93 -14.52
CA ARG A 188 11.30 -7.21 -14.54
C ARG A 188 12.04 -5.91 -14.81
N GLU A 189 13.17 -5.72 -14.14
CA GLU A 189 13.93 -4.45 -14.15
C GLU A 189 14.38 -4.05 -15.55
N ASP A 190 15.00 -5.00 -16.28
CA ASP A 190 15.42 -4.80 -17.67
C ASP A 190 14.29 -4.31 -18.59
N ASN A 191 13.11 -4.96 -18.47
CA ASN A 191 11.93 -4.57 -19.23
C ASN A 191 11.34 -3.23 -18.76
N ALA A 192 11.38 -2.95 -17.46
CA ALA A 192 10.90 -1.68 -16.91
C ALA A 192 11.74 -0.50 -17.43
N ILE A 193 13.07 -0.64 -17.43
CA ILE A 193 13.99 0.38 -17.95
C ILE A 193 13.75 0.59 -19.45
N ALA A 194 13.63 -0.49 -20.24
CA ALA A 194 13.34 -0.38 -21.66
C ALA A 194 12.01 0.34 -21.94
N GLN A 195 10.95 0.07 -21.15
CA GLN A 195 9.66 0.76 -21.29
C GLN A 195 9.77 2.25 -20.92
N LEU A 196 10.47 2.58 -19.85
CA LEU A 196 10.71 3.98 -19.43
C LEU A 196 11.47 4.75 -20.51
N HIS A 197 12.57 4.17 -21.04
CA HIS A 197 13.33 4.77 -22.13
C HIS A 197 12.47 4.92 -23.39
N GLY A 198 11.70 3.92 -23.76
CA GLY A 198 10.76 3.97 -24.91
C GLY A 198 9.70 5.06 -24.78
N ALA A 199 9.32 5.42 -23.53
CA ALA A 199 8.42 6.51 -23.21
C ALA A 199 9.15 7.87 -23.04
N GLY A 200 10.45 7.94 -23.31
CA GLY A 200 11.26 9.15 -23.26
C GLY A 200 11.80 9.52 -21.89
N PHE A 201 11.61 8.69 -20.87
CA PHE A 201 12.23 8.91 -19.57
C PHE A 201 13.71 8.56 -19.58
N ARG A 202 14.49 9.30 -18.81
CA ARG A 202 15.86 8.96 -18.44
C ARG A 202 15.94 8.70 -16.96
N LEU A 203 16.86 7.84 -16.54
CA LEU A 203 17.08 7.53 -15.13
C LEU A 203 18.27 8.35 -14.62
N ALA A 204 18.16 8.85 -13.40
CA ALA A 204 19.25 9.52 -12.70
C ALA A 204 19.42 8.90 -11.32
N ALA A 205 20.57 8.30 -11.07
CA ALA A 205 20.92 7.76 -9.75
C ALA A 205 21.25 8.89 -8.78
N THR A 206 20.67 8.85 -7.58
CA THR A 206 21.11 9.73 -6.49
C THR A 206 22.25 9.05 -5.75
N ILE A 207 23.47 9.55 -5.92
CA ILE A 207 24.68 8.97 -5.33
C ILE A 207 25.41 9.98 -4.46
N VAL A 208 26.13 9.48 -3.45
CA VAL A 208 26.82 10.34 -2.46
C VAL A 208 28.16 10.86 -2.98
N ARG A 209 28.82 10.12 -3.89
CA ARG A 209 30.14 10.44 -4.43
C ARG A 209 30.23 10.13 -5.92
N GLY A 210 31.01 10.92 -6.66
CA GLY A 210 31.30 10.67 -8.07
C GLY A 210 30.17 11.01 -9.04
N GLY A 211 29.14 11.71 -8.59
CA GLY A 211 28.08 12.21 -9.44
C GLY A 211 28.33 13.61 -9.97
N GLU A 212 27.45 14.07 -10.83
CA GLU A 212 27.42 15.45 -11.31
C GLU A 212 26.57 16.32 -10.38
N ASP A 213 26.89 17.60 -10.29
CA ASP A 213 26.09 18.56 -9.53
C ASP A 213 24.73 18.75 -10.23
N VAL A 214 23.65 18.41 -9.55
CA VAL A 214 22.28 18.53 -10.06
C VAL A 214 21.93 19.95 -10.50
N PHE A 215 22.52 20.97 -9.89
CA PHE A 215 22.27 22.37 -10.24
C PHE A 215 23.11 22.85 -11.45
N ALA A 216 24.18 22.12 -11.78
CA ALA A 216 25.03 22.41 -12.96
C ALA A 216 24.63 21.56 -14.17
N THR A 217 23.82 20.54 -13.99
CA THR A 217 23.46 19.57 -15.05
C THR A 217 22.12 19.92 -15.69
N THR A 218 22.06 19.86 -17.03
CA THR A 218 20.79 19.98 -17.77
C THR A 218 20.00 18.70 -17.65
N LEU A 219 18.92 18.74 -16.85
CA LEU A 219 18.07 17.58 -16.62
C LEU A 219 17.13 17.32 -17.81
N PRO A 220 16.88 16.04 -18.15
CA PRO A 220 15.89 15.65 -19.15
C PRO A 220 14.48 16.09 -18.75
N GLN A 221 13.64 16.39 -19.74
CA GLN A 221 12.24 16.75 -19.47
C GLN A 221 11.43 15.60 -18.82
N ARG A 222 11.77 14.35 -19.13
CA ARG A 222 11.15 13.17 -18.54
C ARG A 222 12.21 12.41 -17.76
N LEU A 223 12.12 12.47 -16.44
CA LEU A 223 13.15 12.01 -15.54
C LEU A 223 12.59 11.07 -14.47
N VAL A 224 13.33 10.01 -14.18
CA VAL A 224 13.13 9.14 -13.01
C VAL A 224 14.35 9.28 -12.10
N TYR A 225 14.16 9.86 -10.93
CA TYR A 225 15.18 9.80 -9.88
C TYR A 225 15.14 8.43 -9.20
N VAL A 226 16.27 7.74 -9.20
CA VAL A 226 16.42 6.48 -8.47
C VAL A 226 17.03 6.78 -7.11
N ILE A 227 16.31 6.42 -6.05
CA ILE A 227 16.70 6.66 -4.66
C ILE A 227 16.98 5.32 -4.01
N GLY A 228 18.23 5.10 -3.59
CA GLY A 228 18.67 3.87 -2.93
C GLY A 228 18.28 3.79 -1.46
N ALA A 229 18.56 2.63 -0.87
CA ALA A 229 18.37 2.37 0.55
C ALA A 229 19.31 3.24 1.41
N GLU A 230 18.83 3.59 2.60
CA GLU A 230 19.64 4.23 3.62
C GLU A 230 20.70 3.23 4.14
N GLY A 231 21.97 3.58 4.02
CA GLY A 231 23.11 2.75 4.45
C GLY A 231 23.68 1.85 3.36
N GLU A 232 22.88 1.05 2.68
CA GLU A 232 23.36 0.14 1.62
C GLU A 232 23.48 0.84 0.25
N GLY A 233 22.73 1.92 0.06
CA GLY A 233 22.68 2.64 -1.20
C GLY A 233 21.80 1.96 -2.25
N MET A 234 22.14 2.14 -3.51
CA MET A 234 21.47 1.60 -4.68
C MET A 234 22.21 0.36 -5.20
N ASP A 235 21.50 -0.58 -5.83
CA ASP A 235 22.14 -1.67 -6.56
C ASP A 235 23.12 -1.11 -7.60
N PRO A 236 24.40 -1.51 -7.57
CA PRO A 236 25.41 -1.01 -8.52
C PRO A 236 25.06 -1.27 -9.98
N LYS A 237 24.33 -2.35 -10.28
CA LYS A 237 23.89 -2.65 -11.65
C LYS A 237 22.82 -1.64 -12.10
N LEU A 238 21.89 -1.29 -11.23
CA LEU A 238 20.88 -0.28 -11.50
C LEU A 238 21.54 1.10 -11.65
N ALA A 239 22.48 1.44 -10.77
CA ALA A 239 23.23 2.70 -10.85
C ALA A 239 23.99 2.87 -12.19
N ALA A 240 24.55 1.78 -12.72
CA ALA A 240 25.25 1.80 -14.01
C ALA A 240 24.33 1.98 -15.22
N LEU A 241 23.03 1.86 -15.08
CA LEU A 241 22.01 2.06 -16.11
C LEU A 241 21.35 3.46 -16.06
N CYS A 242 21.78 4.29 -15.12
CA CYS A 242 21.29 5.66 -14.92
C CYS A 242 22.11 6.71 -15.69
#